data_cfdc511af832baa16c9874d31e9ca571
#
_entry.id   cfdc511af832baa16c9874d31e9ca571
#
_cell.length_a   1.000
_cell.length_b   1.000
_cell.length_c   1.000
_cell.angle_alpha   90.00
_cell.angle_beta   90.00
_cell.angle_gamma   90.00
#
_symmetry.space_group_name_H-M   'P 1'
#
loop_
_entity.id
_entity.type
_entity.pdbx_description
1 polymer ?
#
loop_
_entity_poly.entity_id
_entity_poly.type
_entity_poly.pdbx_seq_one_letter_code
_entity_poly.pdbx_strand_id
1 'polypeptide(L)'
;MNLPLPSLLPVAWARFGFVAALALLLGGCAVLSGLPGAPDRTPLFQAKNFSGEATMPAAVRRVVVLPVSGGGVVGQEVVATLDPVVRTALQEQTRFEVVALTREECRARFGAPDFSSAAALPAEFLGRVAHAFAADAVLFVDLTVYDPYGPLQVGFRAKLAAVEDVRLIWSYDEKISTADPAVESSLRRIYHAPGATPVDFSTAYLQSPLRFASYAAQVMFQTLPPR
;
A
#
# COMPACT_ATOMS: atom_id res chain seq x y z
N MET A 1 -38.26 77.10 35.66
CA MET A 1 -38.12 76.58 34.26
C MET A 1 -36.77 75.84 34.26
N ASN A 2 -36.86 74.54 34.61
CA ASN A 2 -35.66 73.68 34.78
C ASN A 2 -35.62 72.70 33.58
N LEU A 3 -34.54 72.82 32.82
CA LEU A 3 -34.22 71.86 31.76
C LEU A 3 -33.40 70.71 32.37
N PRO A 4 -33.69 69.44 32.10
CA PRO A 4 -32.84 68.30 32.51
C PRO A 4 -31.66 68.09 31.53
N LEU A 5 -30.46 67.87 32.13
CA LEU A 5 -29.24 67.44 31.44
C LEU A 5 -29.33 66.00 30.96
N PRO A 6 -28.79 65.65 29.78
CA PRO A 6 -28.69 64.24 29.31
C PRO A 6 -27.60 63.50 30.07
N SER A 7 -27.93 62.30 30.56
CA SER A 7 -27.03 61.35 31.19
C SER A 7 -26.08 60.70 30.17
N LEU A 8 -24.80 60.92 30.34
CA LEU A 8 -23.72 60.26 29.62
C LEU A 8 -23.63 58.79 30.10
N LEU A 9 -24.03 57.87 29.26
CA LEU A 9 -23.77 56.44 29.45
C LEU A 9 -22.25 56.16 29.25
N PRO A 10 -21.62 55.31 30.07
CA PRO A 10 -20.17 55.09 30.00
C PRO A 10 -19.83 54.22 28.80
N VAL A 11 -19.00 54.76 27.92
CA VAL A 11 -18.42 54.10 26.71
C VAL A 11 -17.55 52.88 27.01
N ALA A 12 -17.36 52.54 28.28
CA ALA A 12 -16.49 51.44 28.72
C ALA A 12 -17.03 50.02 28.38
N TRP A 13 -18.33 49.85 28.27
CA TRP A 13 -18.92 48.50 28.06
C TRP A 13 -18.88 48.04 26.60
N ALA A 14 -18.80 48.97 25.65
CA ALA A 14 -18.71 48.61 24.20
C ALA A 14 -17.36 48.01 23.81
N ARG A 15 -16.28 48.31 24.57
CA ARG A 15 -14.93 47.79 24.28
C ARG A 15 -14.74 46.36 24.75
N PHE A 16 -15.39 45.94 25.82
CA PHE A 16 -15.31 44.54 26.32
C PHE A 16 -16.09 43.56 25.46
N GLY A 17 -17.23 43.98 24.88
CA GLY A 17 -18.03 43.14 24.00
C GLY A 17 -17.31 42.80 22.68
N PHE A 18 -16.53 43.74 22.15
CA PHE A 18 -15.82 43.52 20.87
C PHE A 18 -14.62 42.60 20.97
N VAL A 19 -13.89 42.62 22.10
CA VAL A 19 -12.74 41.73 22.38
C VAL A 19 -13.24 40.29 22.61
N ALA A 20 -14.35 40.12 23.33
CA ALA A 20 -14.94 38.79 23.56
C ALA A 20 -15.49 38.15 22.28
N ALA A 21 -16.09 38.94 21.37
CA ALA A 21 -16.58 38.46 20.08
C ALA A 21 -15.45 38.09 19.13
N LEU A 22 -14.31 38.83 19.16
CA LEU A 22 -13.14 38.55 18.34
C LEU A 22 -12.39 37.28 18.82
N ALA A 23 -12.35 37.04 20.14
CA ALA A 23 -11.75 35.83 20.71
C ALA A 23 -12.55 34.54 20.36
N LEU A 24 -13.88 34.64 20.22
CA LEU A 24 -14.75 33.56 19.81
C LEU A 24 -14.58 33.22 18.32
N LEU A 25 -14.24 34.20 17.46
CA LEU A 25 -13.99 33.97 16.03
C LEU A 25 -12.63 33.33 15.75
N LEU A 26 -11.61 33.56 16.60
CA LEU A 26 -10.27 33.01 16.46
C LEU A 26 -10.13 31.58 17.05
N GLY A 27 -11.01 31.20 17.98
CA GLY A 27 -11.02 29.86 18.59
C GLY A 27 -11.76 28.79 17.78
N GLY A 28 -12.49 29.17 16.73
CA GLY A 28 -13.38 28.27 16.01
C GLY A 28 -12.71 27.25 15.07
N CYS A 29 -11.47 27.48 14.66
CA CYS A 29 -10.80 26.59 13.70
C CYS A 29 -10.20 25.31 14.30
N ALA A 30 -9.96 25.26 15.60
CA ALA A 30 -9.33 24.10 16.24
C ALA A 30 -10.33 23.04 16.73
N VAL A 31 -11.60 23.39 16.89
CA VAL A 31 -12.63 22.49 17.48
C VAL A 31 -13.32 21.62 16.44
N LEU A 32 -13.24 21.97 15.14
CA LEU A 32 -13.92 21.20 14.09
C LEU A 32 -13.23 19.88 13.73
N SER A 33 -11.98 19.69 14.11
CA SER A 33 -11.23 18.46 13.79
C SER A 33 -11.61 17.24 14.63
N GLY A 34 -12.39 17.42 15.69
CA GLY A 34 -12.82 16.36 16.60
C GLY A 34 -14.31 16.05 16.57
N LEU A 35 -15.08 16.62 15.66
CA LEU A 35 -16.52 16.31 15.56
C LEU A 35 -16.70 14.91 14.95
N PRO A 36 -17.55 14.05 15.54
CA PRO A 36 -17.93 12.79 14.92
C PRO A 36 -18.55 13.06 13.55
N GLY A 37 -17.91 12.58 12.48
CA GLY A 37 -18.35 12.81 11.10
C GLY A 37 -17.55 13.87 10.33
N ALA A 38 -16.52 14.50 10.90
CA ALA A 38 -15.57 15.29 10.11
C ALA A 38 -14.88 14.38 9.07
N PRO A 39 -14.81 14.79 7.79
CA PRO A 39 -14.18 13.98 6.77
C PRO A 39 -12.70 13.75 7.15
N ASP A 40 -12.29 12.49 7.16
CA ASP A 40 -10.89 12.13 7.36
C ASP A 40 -10.05 12.75 6.24
N ARG A 41 -9.25 13.76 6.60
CA ARG A 41 -8.37 14.50 5.68
C ARG A 41 -6.98 13.88 5.60
N THR A 42 -6.73 12.79 6.32
CA THR A 42 -5.43 12.11 6.25
C THR A 42 -5.19 11.67 4.81
N PRO A 43 -4.03 12.00 4.22
CA PRO A 43 -3.70 11.53 2.88
C PRO A 43 -3.76 10.01 2.82
N LEU A 44 -4.15 9.47 1.66
CA LEU A 44 -4.04 8.04 1.41
C LEU A 44 -2.55 7.65 1.32
N PHE A 45 -2.24 6.47 1.79
CA PHE A 45 -0.90 5.90 1.64
C PHE A 45 -0.57 5.74 0.16
N GLN A 46 0.62 6.17 -0.20
CA GLN A 46 1.21 5.99 -1.52
C GLN A 46 2.61 5.45 -1.35
N ALA A 47 2.92 4.39 -2.07
CA ALA A 47 4.26 3.84 -2.11
C ALA A 47 5.25 4.88 -2.69
N LYS A 48 6.47 4.92 -2.15
CA LYS A 48 7.49 5.90 -2.52
C LYS A 48 8.78 5.25 -3.03
N ASN A 49 9.06 4.04 -2.57
CA ASN A 49 10.30 3.35 -2.92
C ASN A 49 10.08 2.34 -4.06
N PHE A 50 9.90 2.89 -5.25
CA PHE A 50 9.80 2.12 -6.48
C PHE A 50 10.45 2.87 -7.64
N SER A 51 10.84 2.12 -8.67
CA SER A 51 11.37 2.64 -9.92
C SER A 51 10.85 1.78 -11.08
N GLY A 52 10.57 2.39 -12.20
CA GLY A 52 10.07 1.68 -13.38
C GLY A 52 10.15 2.53 -14.63
N GLU A 53 9.92 1.89 -15.77
CA GLU A 53 9.77 2.58 -17.03
C GLU A 53 8.50 3.45 -17.04
N ALA A 54 8.47 4.46 -17.89
CA ALA A 54 7.31 5.35 -17.97
C ALA A 54 6.03 4.60 -18.41
N THR A 55 6.20 3.58 -19.25
CA THR A 55 5.12 2.71 -19.73
C THR A 55 5.61 1.27 -19.80
N MET A 56 4.69 0.31 -19.62
CA MET A 56 5.00 -1.10 -19.79
C MET A 56 5.41 -1.38 -21.24
N PRO A 57 6.57 -2.00 -21.49
CA PRO A 57 6.99 -2.31 -22.86
C PRO A 57 5.93 -3.16 -23.58
N ALA A 58 5.64 -2.82 -24.84
CA ALA A 58 4.61 -3.51 -25.64
C ALA A 58 4.93 -5.00 -25.86
N ALA A 59 6.22 -5.36 -25.82
CA ALA A 59 6.69 -6.74 -25.94
C ALA A 59 6.31 -7.60 -24.73
N VAL A 60 6.12 -7.01 -23.54
CA VAL A 60 5.80 -7.74 -22.32
C VAL A 60 4.30 -8.09 -22.29
N ARG A 61 3.95 -9.25 -22.79
CA ARG A 61 2.56 -9.77 -22.87
C ARG A 61 2.30 -10.87 -21.86
N ARG A 62 3.32 -11.70 -21.58
CA ARG A 62 3.24 -12.85 -20.67
C ARG A 62 4.33 -12.77 -19.62
N VAL A 63 3.91 -12.75 -18.35
CA VAL A 63 4.81 -12.65 -17.20
C VAL A 63 4.72 -13.91 -16.36
N VAL A 64 5.86 -14.56 -16.14
CA VAL A 64 5.97 -15.65 -15.17
C VAL A 64 6.20 -15.06 -13.78
N VAL A 65 5.36 -15.46 -12.84
CA VAL A 65 5.47 -15.09 -11.42
C VAL A 65 6.07 -16.24 -10.65
N LEU A 66 7.21 -16.03 -10.04
CA LEU A 66 7.85 -17.00 -9.17
C LEU A 66 7.19 -17.00 -7.79
N PRO A 67 7.22 -18.13 -7.07
CA PRO A 67 6.79 -18.16 -5.68
C PRO A 67 7.54 -17.13 -4.83
N VAL A 68 6.84 -16.57 -3.84
CA VAL A 68 7.42 -15.56 -2.94
C VAL A 68 8.62 -16.13 -2.21
N SER A 69 9.75 -15.45 -2.24
CA SER A 69 10.93 -15.82 -1.46
C SER A 69 10.89 -15.19 -0.08
N GLY A 70 11.08 -16.00 0.97
CA GLY A 70 11.03 -15.53 2.35
C GLY A 70 12.38 -15.06 2.90
N GLY A 71 13.49 -15.34 2.21
CA GLY A 71 14.82 -14.89 2.62
C GLY A 71 15.23 -15.23 4.06
N GLY A 72 14.52 -16.16 4.74
CA GLY A 72 14.74 -16.47 6.15
C GLY A 72 14.00 -15.55 7.15
N VAL A 73 13.18 -14.61 6.67
CA VAL A 73 12.36 -13.71 7.52
C VAL A 73 11.35 -14.49 8.34
N VAL A 74 10.69 -15.48 7.72
CA VAL A 74 9.74 -16.40 8.36
C VAL A 74 9.87 -17.80 7.77
N GLY A 75 9.20 -18.78 8.43
CA GLY A 75 9.15 -20.16 7.93
C GLY A 75 8.48 -20.29 6.56
N GLN A 76 8.88 -21.28 5.79
CA GLN A 76 8.38 -21.54 4.42
C GLN A 76 6.86 -21.73 4.36
N GLU A 77 6.25 -22.26 5.41
CA GLU A 77 4.79 -22.43 5.48
C GLU A 77 4.06 -21.08 5.46
N VAL A 78 4.56 -20.10 6.20
CA VAL A 78 3.99 -18.74 6.22
C VAL A 78 4.18 -18.09 4.85
N VAL A 79 5.39 -18.17 4.28
CA VAL A 79 5.67 -17.58 2.96
C VAL A 79 4.78 -18.20 1.88
N ALA A 80 4.51 -19.50 1.93
CA ALA A 80 3.64 -20.18 0.97
C ALA A 80 2.19 -19.66 0.99
N THR A 81 1.71 -19.15 2.13
CA THR A 81 0.37 -18.53 2.21
C THR A 81 0.29 -17.20 1.44
N LEU A 82 1.42 -16.58 1.12
CA LEU A 82 1.49 -15.32 0.37
C LEU A 82 1.50 -15.53 -1.15
N ASP A 83 1.81 -16.72 -1.65
CA ASP A 83 1.82 -17.01 -3.10
C ASP A 83 0.47 -16.68 -3.77
N PRO A 84 -0.69 -17.16 -3.26
CA PRO A 84 -1.98 -16.80 -3.83
C PRO A 84 -2.32 -15.31 -3.64
N VAL A 85 -1.87 -14.67 -2.56
CA VAL A 85 -2.09 -13.24 -2.29
C VAL A 85 -1.41 -12.39 -3.37
N VAL A 86 -0.13 -12.63 -3.61
CA VAL A 86 0.66 -11.92 -4.61
C VAL A 86 0.12 -12.16 -6.03
N ARG A 87 -0.21 -13.42 -6.35
CA ARG A 87 -0.79 -13.76 -7.64
C ARG A 87 -2.10 -13.02 -7.90
N THR A 88 -3.03 -13.04 -6.95
CA THR A 88 -4.33 -12.37 -7.08
C THR A 88 -4.16 -10.86 -7.25
N ALA A 89 -3.37 -10.22 -6.41
CA ALA A 89 -3.12 -8.77 -6.50
C ALA A 89 -2.48 -8.36 -7.84
N LEU A 90 -1.62 -9.21 -8.42
CA LEU A 90 -1.04 -8.97 -9.74
C LEU A 90 -2.06 -9.16 -10.87
N GLN A 91 -2.89 -10.21 -10.81
CA GLN A 91 -3.92 -10.49 -11.81
C GLN A 91 -4.95 -9.37 -11.90
N GLU A 92 -5.28 -8.74 -10.78
CA GLU A 92 -6.19 -7.58 -10.70
C GLU A 92 -5.68 -6.37 -11.51
N GLN A 93 -4.38 -6.26 -11.78
CA GLN A 93 -3.82 -5.16 -12.59
C GLN A 93 -4.17 -5.27 -14.07
N THR A 94 -4.50 -6.46 -14.57
CA THR A 94 -4.94 -6.72 -15.97
C THR A 94 -3.99 -6.20 -17.07
N ARG A 95 -2.68 -6.10 -16.77
CA ARG A 95 -1.69 -5.48 -17.67
C ARG A 95 -1.05 -6.46 -18.64
N PHE A 96 -1.01 -7.73 -18.27
CA PHE A 96 -0.41 -8.83 -19.05
C PHE A 96 -0.99 -10.18 -18.59
N GLU A 97 -0.73 -11.21 -19.36
CA GLU A 97 -1.04 -12.58 -18.96
C GLU A 97 -0.12 -13.02 -17.82
N VAL A 98 -0.69 -13.54 -16.74
CA VAL A 98 0.05 -13.98 -15.55
C VAL A 98 0.12 -15.51 -15.53
N VAL A 99 1.33 -16.04 -15.59
CA VAL A 99 1.64 -17.48 -15.41
C VAL A 99 2.31 -17.65 -14.06
N ALA A 100 1.57 -18.14 -13.07
CA ALA A 100 2.11 -18.34 -11.73
C ALA A 100 2.68 -19.77 -11.59
N LEU A 101 3.93 -19.89 -11.18
CA LEU A 101 4.55 -21.16 -10.84
C LEU A 101 4.18 -21.56 -9.40
N THR A 102 3.92 -22.83 -9.22
CA THR A 102 3.87 -23.41 -7.88
C THR A 102 5.27 -23.67 -7.35
N ARG A 103 5.43 -23.76 -6.02
CA ARG A 103 6.72 -24.11 -5.38
C ARG A 103 7.23 -25.47 -5.82
N GLU A 104 6.32 -26.41 -6.06
CA GLU A 104 6.65 -27.75 -6.54
C GLU A 104 7.19 -27.72 -7.98
N GLU A 105 6.50 -27.03 -8.88
CA GLU A 105 6.96 -26.84 -10.27
C GLU A 105 8.29 -26.08 -10.33
N CYS A 106 8.46 -25.05 -9.50
CA CYS A 106 9.68 -24.28 -9.41
C CYS A 106 10.86 -25.17 -8.99
N ARG A 107 10.67 -26.00 -7.97
CA ARG A 107 11.67 -26.97 -7.51
C ARG A 107 11.97 -28.02 -8.57
N ALA A 108 10.96 -28.60 -9.19
CA ALA A 108 11.14 -29.65 -10.20
C ALA A 108 11.89 -29.16 -11.43
N ARG A 109 11.63 -27.92 -11.88
CA ARG A 109 12.23 -27.38 -13.12
C ARG A 109 13.54 -26.65 -12.90
N PHE A 110 13.71 -25.99 -11.75
CA PHE A 110 14.81 -25.05 -11.51
C PHE A 110 15.67 -25.41 -10.29
N GLY A 111 15.26 -26.43 -9.50
CA GLY A 111 16.06 -26.95 -8.38
C GLY A 111 15.79 -26.30 -7.03
N ALA A 112 15.00 -25.21 -6.98
CA ALA A 112 14.62 -24.54 -5.73
C ALA A 112 13.13 -24.18 -5.72
N PRO A 113 12.47 -24.10 -4.56
CA PRO A 113 11.04 -23.79 -4.45
C PRO A 113 10.70 -22.33 -4.74
N ASP A 114 11.66 -21.44 -4.61
CA ASP A 114 11.57 -20.00 -4.85
C ASP A 114 12.95 -19.42 -5.19
N PHE A 115 13.00 -18.23 -5.74
CA PHE A 115 14.22 -17.49 -6.06
C PHE A 115 14.08 -16.05 -5.60
N SER A 116 15.05 -15.59 -4.79
CA SER A 116 15.10 -14.22 -4.34
C SER A 116 15.61 -13.28 -5.44
N SER A 117 15.00 -12.10 -5.52
CA SER A 117 15.44 -11.02 -6.41
C SER A 117 16.80 -10.42 -6.03
N ALA A 118 17.28 -10.71 -4.83
CA ALA A 118 18.55 -10.21 -4.30
C ALA A 118 19.69 -11.24 -4.36
N ALA A 119 19.38 -12.50 -4.68
CA ALA A 119 20.37 -13.57 -4.79
C ALA A 119 20.91 -13.69 -6.22
N ALA A 120 22.09 -14.29 -6.34
CA ALA A 120 22.61 -14.68 -7.64
C ALA A 120 21.71 -15.77 -8.24
N LEU A 121 21.26 -15.58 -9.47
CA LEU A 121 20.48 -16.55 -10.20
C LEU A 121 21.38 -17.63 -10.82
N PRO A 122 20.89 -18.87 -10.96
CA PRO A 122 21.58 -19.86 -11.76
C PRO A 122 21.85 -19.36 -13.19
N ALA A 123 22.92 -19.86 -13.82
CA ALA A 123 23.23 -19.53 -15.20
C ALA A 123 22.01 -19.79 -16.11
N GLU A 124 21.76 -18.87 -17.03
CA GLU A 124 20.66 -18.94 -18.01
C GLU A 124 19.25 -19.11 -17.41
N PHE A 125 19.07 -18.79 -16.12
CA PHE A 125 17.78 -18.97 -15.43
C PHE A 125 16.62 -18.30 -16.16
N LEU A 126 16.76 -17.01 -16.52
CA LEU A 126 15.71 -16.28 -17.23
C LEU A 126 15.40 -16.88 -18.59
N GLY A 127 16.42 -17.28 -19.36
CA GLY A 127 16.26 -17.96 -20.65
C GLY A 127 15.53 -19.30 -20.52
N ARG A 128 15.84 -20.09 -19.47
CA ARG A 128 15.13 -21.33 -19.17
C ARG A 128 13.67 -21.11 -18.82
N VAL A 129 13.35 -20.07 -18.06
CA VAL A 129 11.96 -19.69 -17.75
C VAL A 129 11.24 -19.25 -19.01
N ALA A 130 11.86 -18.40 -19.84
CA ALA A 130 11.29 -17.96 -21.11
C ALA A 130 10.95 -19.14 -22.02
N HIS A 131 11.90 -20.04 -22.20
CA HIS A 131 11.69 -21.22 -23.06
C HIS A 131 10.58 -22.15 -22.53
N ALA A 132 10.53 -22.37 -21.20
CA ALA A 132 9.57 -23.28 -20.59
C ALA A 132 8.12 -22.75 -20.61
N PHE A 133 7.92 -21.44 -20.58
CA PHE A 133 6.61 -20.82 -20.41
C PHE A 133 6.25 -19.80 -21.51
N ALA A 134 7.09 -19.64 -22.52
CA ALA A 134 6.99 -18.56 -23.52
C ALA A 134 6.83 -17.19 -22.86
N ALA A 135 7.64 -16.92 -21.83
CA ALA A 135 7.57 -15.72 -21.02
C ALA A 135 8.38 -14.58 -21.63
N ASP A 136 7.82 -13.38 -21.61
CA ASP A 136 8.50 -12.14 -22.01
C ASP A 136 9.24 -11.49 -20.83
N ALA A 137 8.72 -11.71 -19.60
CA ALA A 137 9.33 -11.22 -18.38
C ALA A 137 9.10 -12.16 -17.20
N VAL A 138 9.93 -12.03 -16.17
CA VAL A 138 9.86 -12.77 -14.91
C VAL A 138 9.70 -11.81 -13.75
N LEU A 139 8.72 -12.09 -12.89
CA LEU A 139 8.48 -11.36 -11.66
C LEU A 139 9.03 -12.16 -10.47
N PHE A 140 9.92 -11.53 -9.74
CA PHE A 140 10.44 -11.96 -8.45
C PHE A 140 9.75 -11.15 -7.35
N VAL A 141 9.38 -11.81 -6.25
CA VAL A 141 8.84 -11.15 -5.06
C VAL A 141 9.50 -11.75 -3.83
N ASP A 142 10.13 -10.89 -3.04
CA ASP A 142 10.72 -11.24 -1.75
C ASP A 142 9.87 -10.65 -0.63
N LEU A 143 9.63 -11.42 0.42
CA LEU A 143 9.14 -10.94 1.69
C LEU A 143 10.32 -10.44 2.51
N THR A 144 10.38 -9.14 2.79
CA THR A 144 11.50 -8.50 3.51
C THR A 144 11.20 -8.24 4.98
N VAL A 145 9.92 -8.04 5.31
CA VAL A 145 9.43 -7.86 6.69
C VAL A 145 8.09 -8.58 6.82
N TYR A 146 7.89 -9.26 7.93
CA TYR A 146 6.60 -9.84 8.31
C TYR A 146 6.44 -9.84 9.81
N ASP A 147 5.62 -8.93 10.33
CA ASP A 147 5.21 -8.91 11.73
C ASP A 147 3.69 -9.09 11.80
N PRO A 148 3.21 -10.29 12.20
CA PRO A 148 1.79 -10.60 12.28
C PRO A 148 1.12 -10.05 13.54
N TYR A 149 1.87 -9.40 14.43
CA TYR A 149 1.37 -8.81 15.67
C TYR A 149 1.22 -7.29 15.52
N GLY A 150 0.30 -6.71 16.32
CA GLY A 150 0.03 -5.27 16.23
C GLY A 150 1.16 -4.38 16.77
N PRO A 151 1.58 -3.35 16.04
CA PRO A 151 1.10 -2.96 14.71
C PRO A 151 1.62 -3.88 13.60
N LEU A 152 0.73 -4.36 12.72
CA LEU A 152 1.10 -5.25 11.63
C LEU A 152 2.12 -4.58 10.71
N GLN A 153 3.11 -5.35 10.25
CA GLN A 153 4.10 -4.89 9.27
C GLN A 153 4.31 -5.94 8.19
N VAL A 154 4.30 -5.50 6.94
CA VAL A 154 4.63 -6.31 5.77
C VAL A 154 5.56 -5.51 4.87
N GLY A 155 6.69 -6.09 4.50
CA GLY A 155 7.60 -5.52 3.52
C GLY A 155 7.74 -6.45 2.33
N PHE A 156 7.63 -5.90 1.14
CA PHE A 156 7.90 -6.62 -0.10
C PHE A 156 9.01 -5.93 -0.87
N ARG A 157 9.87 -6.75 -1.47
CA ARG A 157 10.76 -6.35 -2.56
C ARG A 157 10.33 -7.11 -3.80
N ALA A 158 10.13 -6.40 -4.91
CA ALA A 158 9.77 -7.05 -6.16
C ALA A 158 10.59 -6.50 -7.32
N LYS A 159 10.86 -7.36 -8.31
CA LYS A 159 11.56 -6.99 -9.54
C LYS A 159 10.90 -7.68 -10.72
N LEU A 160 10.54 -6.89 -11.73
CA LEU A 160 10.08 -7.35 -13.03
C LEU A 160 11.22 -7.20 -14.03
N ALA A 161 11.76 -8.32 -14.51
CA ALA A 161 12.88 -8.35 -15.46
C ALA A 161 12.42 -8.87 -16.81
N ALA A 162 12.74 -8.17 -17.89
CA ALA A 162 12.60 -8.68 -19.26
C ALA A 162 13.54 -9.87 -19.46
N VAL A 163 13.11 -10.86 -20.24
CA VAL A 163 13.92 -12.05 -20.49
C VAL A 163 14.92 -11.83 -21.62
N GLU A 164 14.53 -11.07 -22.63
CA GLU A 164 15.31 -10.91 -23.88
C GLU A 164 16.67 -10.23 -23.63
N ASP A 165 16.66 -9.15 -22.87
CA ASP A 165 17.83 -8.30 -22.61
C ASP A 165 18.25 -8.25 -21.13
N VAL A 166 17.59 -9.03 -20.28
CA VAL A 166 17.82 -9.09 -18.82
C VAL A 166 17.61 -7.71 -18.15
N ARG A 167 16.87 -6.82 -18.80
CA ARG A 167 16.63 -5.46 -18.34
C ARG A 167 15.58 -5.43 -17.24
N LEU A 168 15.83 -4.61 -16.22
CA LEU A 168 14.86 -4.37 -15.16
C LEU A 168 13.81 -3.36 -15.65
N ILE A 169 12.55 -3.82 -15.77
CA ILE A 169 11.41 -3.00 -16.20
C ILE A 169 10.84 -2.20 -15.03
N TRP A 170 10.78 -2.83 -13.86
CA TRP A 170 10.22 -2.24 -12.65
C TRP A 170 10.80 -2.90 -11.41
N SER A 171 10.95 -2.10 -10.37
CA SER A 171 11.36 -2.55 -9.03
C SER A 171 10.60 -1.83 -7.95
N TYR A 172 10.40 -2.51 -6.82
CA TYR A 172 9.74 -2.02 -5.63
C TYR A 172 10.46 -2.58 -4.40
N ASP A 173 10.62 -1.77 -3.35
CA ASP A 173 11.17 -2.21 -2.05
C ASP A 173 10.64 -1.32 -0.95
N GLU A 174 9.51 -1.69 -0.33
CA GLU A 174 8.91 -0.87 0.73
C GLU A 174 8.27 -1.72 1.82
N LYS A 175 8.32 -1.18 3.04
CA LYS A 175 7.65 -1.72 4.23
C LYS A 175 6.40 -0.89 4.51
N ILE A 176 5.26 -1.55 4.68
CA ILE A 176 3.99 -0.95 5.04
C ILE A 176 3.64 -1.38 6.47
N SER A 177 3.16 -0.43 7.28
CA SER A 177 2.81 -0.67 8.69
C SER A 177 1.46 -0.08 9.02
N THR A 178 0.66 -0.79 9.83
CA THR A 178 -0.60 -0.26 10.38
C THR A 178 -0.41 0.83 11.43
N ALA A 179 0.84 1.09 11.85
CA ALA A 179 1.16 2.26 12.67
C ALA A 179 1.17 3.58 11.88
N ASP A 180 1.19 3.51 10.53
CA ASP A 180 1.11 4.71 9.68
C ASP A 180 -0.34 5.17 9.54
N PRO A 181 -0.68 6.41 9.97
CA PRO A 181 -2.04 6.94 9.83
C PRO A 181 -2.55 6.97 8.38
N ALA A 182 -1.67 7.13 7.39
CA ALA A 182 -2.05 7.11 5.98
C ALA A 182 -2.47 5.71 5.53
N VAL A 183 -1.81 4.66 6.04
CA VAL A 183 -2.20 3.26 5.80
C VAL A 183 -3.55 2.97 6.42
N GLU A 184 -3.76 3.38 7.69
CA GLU A 184 -5.03 3.21 8.37
C GLU A 184 -6.18 3.90 7.63
N SER A 185 -5.99 5.16 7.21
CA SER A 185 -6.96 5.91 6.42
C SER A 185 -7.25 5.27 5.07
N SER A 186 -6.23 4.71 4.41
CA SER A 186 -6.40 3.97 3.15
C SER A 186 -7.24 2.72 3.33
N LEU A 187 -6.95 1.92 4.36
CA LEU A 187 -7.72 0.73 4.68
C LEU A 187 -9.18 1.06 4.97
N ARG A 188 -9.44 2.10 5.77
CA ARG A 188 -10.80 2.56 6.05
C ARG A 188 -11.55 2.96 4.79
N ARG A 189 -10.93 3.71 3.86
CA ARG A 189 -11.59 4.17 2.63
C ARG A 189 -11.82 3.06 1.62
N ILE A 190 -10.87 2.14 1.45
CA ILE A 190 -10.96 1.05 0.47
C ILE A 190 -11.99 0.00 0.91
N TYR A 191 -12.04 -0.30 2.21
CA TYR A 191 -12.85 -1.39 2.74
C TYR A 191 -14.09 -0.94 3.49
N HIS A 192 -14.44 0.34 3.40
CA HIS A 192 -15.67 0.86 3.98
C HIS A 192 -16.86 0.48 3.10
N ALA A 193 -17.62 -0.54 3.51
CA ALA A 193 -18.87 -0.86 2.83
C ALA A 193 -19.94 0.18 3.19
N PRO A 194 -20.74 0.67 2.22
CA PRO A 194 -21.88 1.52 2.49
C PRO A 194 -22.86 0.84 3.47
N GLY A 195 -23.12 1.47 4.61
CA GLY A 195 -24.02 0.94 5.64
C GLY A 195 -23.38 0.07 6.72
N ALA A 196 -22.09 -0.23 6.63
CA ALA A 196 -21.36 -0.88 7.73
C ALA A 196 -20.94 0.16 8.78
N THR A 197 -20.97 -0.23 10.07
CA THR A 197 -20.41 0.64 11.11
C THR A 197 -18.90 0.77 10.90
N PRO A 198 -18.30 1.98 11.08
CA PRO A 198 -16.88 2.22 10.82
C PRO A 198 -15.91 1.30 11.56
N VAL A 199 -16.38 0.64 12.60
CA VAL A 199 -15.57 -0.20 13.49
C VAL A 199 -15.32 -1.60 12.93
N ASP A 200 -16.22 -2.16 12.09
CA ASP A 200 -16.18 -3.60 11.80
C ASP A 200 -15.21 -4.01 10.69
N PHE A 201 -15.04 -3.21 9.66
CA PHE A 201 -14.21 -3.59 8.51
C PHE A 201 -12.74 -3.23 8.64
N SER A 202 -12.41 -2.03 9.11
CA SER A 202 -11.01 -1.63 9.35
C SER A 202 -10.34 -2.54 10.37
N THR A 203 -11.07 -2.93 11.42
CA THR A 203 -10.59 -3.84 12.47
C THR A 203 -10.21 -5.21 11.90
N ALA A 204 -10.98 -5.75 10.96
CA ALA A 204 -10.68 -7.05 10.35
C ALA A 204 -9.37 -7.04 9.52
N TYR A 205 -9.03 -5.93 8.86
CA TYR A 205 -7.76 -5.78 8.14
C TYR A 205 -6.59 -5.47 9.07
N LEU A 206 -6.83 -4.69 10.13
CA LEU A 206 -5.83 -4.37 11.14
C LEU A 206 -5.49 -5.55 12.06
N GLN A 207 -6.32 -6.60 12.07
CA GLN A 207 -6.14 -7.79 12.91
C GLN A 207 -5.83 -9.05 12.09
N SER A 208 -5.91 -9.01 10.76
CA SER A 208 -5.63 -10.16 9.89
C SER A 208 -4.34 -9.94 9.09
N PRO A 209 -3.23 -10.60 9.46
CA PRO A 209 -1.95 -10.45 8.75
C PRO A 209 -2.06 -10.77 7.25
N LEU A 210 -2.85 -11.77 6.88
CA LEU A 210 -3.03 -12.16 5.48
C LEU A 210 -3.82 -11.12 4.66
N ARG A 211 -4.86 -10.53 5.25
CA ARG A 211 -5.61 -9.44 4.60
C ARG A 211 -4.75 -8.18 4.48
N PHE A 212 -3.95 -7.89 5.50
CA PHE A 212 -3.01 -6.79 5.44
C PHE A 212 -1.93 -7.01 4.38
N ALA A 213 -1.41 -8.23 4.25
CA ALA A 213 -0.50 -8.60 3.16
C ALA A 213 -1.14 -8.45 1.77
N SER A 214 -2.44 -8.75 1.65
CA SER A 214 -3.19 -8.52 0.40
C SER A 214 -3.26 -7.03 0.04
N TYR A 215 -3.55 -6.17 1.00
CA TYR A 215 -3.49 -4.72 0.81
C TYR A 215 -2.08 -4.26 0.39
N ALA A 216 -1.04 -4.73 1.10
CA ALA A 216 0.35 -4.38 0.77
C ALA A 216 0.75 -4.83 -0.64
N ALA A 217 0.32 -6.02 -1.08
CA ALA A 217 0.55 -6.51 -2.44
C ALA A 217 -0.20 -5.68 -3.51
N GLN A 218 -1.43 -5.25 -3.22
CA GLN A 218 -2.18 -4.35 -4.11
C GLN A 218 -1.47 -3.00 -4.26
N VAL A 219 -1.04 -2.38 -3.15
CA VAL A 219 -0.28 -1.12 -3.16
C VAL A 219 1.01 -1.28 -3.97
N MET A 220 1.74 -2.37 -3.77
CA MET A 220 2.95 -2.66 -4.54
C MET A 220 2.67 -2.69 -6.04
N PHE A 221 1.69 -3.45 -6.50
CA PHE A 221 1.41 -3.60 -7.92
C PHE A 221 0.70 -2.40 -8.57
N GLN A 222 0.09 -1.50 -7.81
CA GLN A 222 -0.38 -0.22 -8.33
C GLN A 222 0.76 0.65 -8.88
N THR A 223 2.01 0.44 -8.43
CA THR A 223 3.20 1.16 -8.89
C THR A 223 3.78 0.61 -10.20
N LEU A 224 3.27 -0.49 -10.74
CA LEU A 224 3.69 -1.02 -12.04
C LEU A 224 3.49 0.03 -13.14
N PRO A 225 4.38 0.11 -14.16
CA PRO A 225 4.20 1.00 -15.30
C PRO A 225 2.83 0.81 -15.97
N PRO A 226 2.12 1.89 -16.34
CA PRO A 226 0.88 1.80 -17.11
C PRO A 226 1.11 1.19 -18.49
N ARG A 227 0.04 0.69 -19.11
CA ARG A 227 0.04 0.25 -20.51
C ARG A 227 -0.05 1.43 -21.44
#